data_4e8f07df6bd736f2013d1e3b2c6243f2
#
_entry.id   4e8f07df6bd736f2013d1e3b2c6243f2
#
_cell.length_a   1.000
_cell.length_b   1.000
_cell.length_c   1.000
_cell.angle_alpha   90.00
_cell.angle_beta   90.00
_cell.angle_gamma   90.00
#
_symmetry.space_group_name_H-M   'P 1'
#
loop_
_entity.id
_entity.type
_entity.pdbx_description
1 polymer ?
#
loop_
_entity_poly.entity_id
_entity_poly.type
_entity_poly.pdbx_seq_one_letter_code
_entity_poly.pdbx_strand_id
1 'polypeptide(L)'
;LSDLFYRSRFESKEVEKEKQVVLEEIRMVQDDPEDLVQELHMTHTLGSHPLGRPILGQAPRIQALGRNDLVSYVGSHYDPERTVVAVAGNFTWRRLEQLLARYFSDSHKGVAARPSRRPPEVKGGVLVKRKALEQVHLCLGLQGLSAGHKDRYAAHALNGVLGGSVS
;
A
#
# COMPACT_ATOMS: atom_id res chain seq x y z
N LEU A 1 3.85 7.79 -19.80
CA LEU A 1 3.18 6.84 -18.88
C LEU A 1 3.18 5.42 -19.44
N SER A 2 2.71 5.17 -20.66
CA SER A 2 2.67 3.82 -21.25
C SER A 2 4.05 3.17 -21.31
N ASP A 3 5.10 3.93 -21.60
CA ASP A 3 6.46 3.44 -21.62
C ASP A 3 6.93 2.97 -20.23
N LEU A 4 6.61 3.73 -19.19
CA LEU A 4 6.86 3.32 -17.79
C LEU A 4 6.04 2.07 -17.40
N PHE A 5 4.83 1.94 -17.94
CA PHE A 5 3.96 0.82 -17.62
C PHE A 5 4.42 -0.48 -18.32
N TYR A 6 4.73 -0.42 -19.63
CA TYR A 6 5.03 -1.62 -20.42
C TYR A 6 6.52 -1.92 -20.56
N ARG A 7 7.40 -0.92 -20.42
CA ARG A 7 8.82 -1.02 -20.77
C ARG A 7 9.76 -0.62 -19.65
N SER A 8 9.31 -0.71 -18.39
CA SER A 8 10.17 -0.49 -17.23
C SER A 8 11.38 -1.43 -17.27
N ARG A 9 12.58 -0.85 -17.21
CA ARG A 9 13.83 -1.60 -17.42
C ARG A 9 14.32 -2.29 -16.16
N PHE A 10 14.01 -1.76 -15.00
CA PHE A 10 14.46 -2.24 -13.69
C PHE A 10 15.97 -2.56 -13.69
N GLU A 11 16.78 -1.59 -14.10
CA GLU A 11 18.23 -1.79 -14.13
C GLU A 11 18.75 -2.13 -12.74
N SER A 12 19.53 -3.20 -12.62
CA SER A 12 19.97 -3.71 -11.32
C SER A 12 20.64 -2.65 -10.46
N LYS A 13 21.42 -1.75 -11.06
CA LYS A 13 22.07 -0.64 -10.35
C LYS A 13 21.06 0.34 -9.75
N GLU A 14 19.99 0.65 -10.46
CA GLU A 14 18.94 1.55 -9.97
C GLU A 14 18.08 0.84 -8.91
N VAL A 15 17.79 -0.46 -9.07
CA VAL A 15 17.13 -1.26 -8.05
C VAL A 15 17.92 -1.26 -6.74
N GLU A 16 19.26 -1.44 -6.80
CA GLU A 16 20.08 -1.40 -5.58
C GLU A 16 20.10 -0.02 -4.91
N LYS A 17 20.07 1.07 -5.67
CA LYS A 17 19.94 2.42 -5.08
C LYS A 17 18.57 2.59 -4.39
N GLU A 18 17.49 2.22 -5.07
CA GLU A 18 16.14 2.35 -4.53
C GLU A 18 15.95 1.51 -3.27
N LYS A 19 16.54 0.31 -3.21
CA LYS A 19 16.56 -0.49 -1.98
C LYS A 19 17.15 0.27 -0.80
N GLN A 20 18.23 1.03 -1.00
CA GLN A 20 18.82 1.84 0.09
C GLN A 20 17.84 2.95 0.54
N VAL A 21 17.16 3.60 -0.40
CA VAL A 21 16.14 4.60 -0.06
C VAL A 21 15.03 3.97 0.79
N VAL A 22 14.47 2.84 0.35
CA VAL A 22 13.41 2.14 1.11
C VAL A 22 13.90 1.68 2.49
N LEU A 23 15.15 1.25 2.60
CA LEU A 23 15.72 0.87 3.90
C LEU A 23 15.87 2.08 4.84
N GLU A 24 16.19 3.27 4.33
CA GLU A 24 16.18 4.50 5.11
C GLU A 24 14.76 4.88 5.54
N GLU A 25 13.77 4.76 4.65
CA GLU A 25 12.36 5.00 4.99
C GLU A 25 11.89 4.06 6.12
N ILE A 26 12.26 2.77 6.07
CA ILE A 26 11.95 1.82 7.15
C ILE A 26 12.59 2.28 8.48
N ARG A 27 13.82 2.79 8.46
CA ARG A 27 14.46 3.33 9.67
C ARG A 27 13.74 4.57 10.18
N MET A 28 13.33 5.48 9.29
CA MET A 28 12.56 6.67 9.67
C MET A 28 11.27 6.29 10.40
N VAL A 29 10.48 5.35 9.86
CA VAL A 29 9.27 4.83 10.54
C VAL A 29 9.62 4.19 11.88
N GLN A 30 10.71 3.44 11.96
CA GLN A 30 11.13 2.82 13.22
C GLN A 30 11.60 3.84 14.27
N ASP A 31 12.08 4.99 13.84
CA ASP A 31 12.57 6.05 14.74
C ASP A 31 11.48 7.03 15.13
N ASP A 32 10.42 7.16 14.34
CA ASP A 32 9.23 7.94 14.67
C ASP A 32 8.27 7.12 15.54
N PRO A 33 8.01 7.53 16.80
CA PRO A 33 7.14 6.77 17.70
C PRO A 33 5.66 6.78 17.27
N GLU A 34 5.19 7.80 16.57
CA GLU A 34 3.80 7.92 16.11
C GLU A 34 3.53 6.95 14.98
N ASP A 35 4.41 6.90 13.99
CA ASP A 35 4.32 5.96 12.88
C ASP A 35 4.52 4.51 13.36
N LEU A 36 5.51 4.31 14.23
CA LEU A 36 5.82 2.98 14.76
C LEU A 36 4.67 2.39 15.57
N VAL A 37 3.98 3.18 16.42
CA VAL A 37 2.85 2.65 17.21
C VAL A 37 1.68 2.24 16.31
N GLN A 38 1.45 2.96 15.22
CA GLN A 38 0.42 2.64 14.23
C GLN A 38 0.75 1.35 13.46
N GLU A 39 1.99 1.22 12.99
CA GLU A 39 2.45 0.01 12.31
C GLU A 39 2.36 -1.22 13.22
N LEU A 40 2.83 -1.09 14.47
CA LEU A 40 2.74 -2.16 15.46
C LEU A 40 1.29 -2.54 15.76
N HIS A 41 0.40 -1.55 15.86
CA HIS A 41 -1.02 -1.78 16.07
C HIS A 41 -1.64 -2.60 14.91
N MET A 42 -1.42 -2.18 13.67
CA MET A 42 -1.94 -2.88 12.50
C MET A 42 -1.40 -4.31 12.39
N THR A 43 -0.10 -4.48 12.60
CA THR A 43 0.56 -5.78 12.56
C THR A 43 0.05 -6.72 13.65
N HIS A 44 -0.13 -6.21 14.87
CA HIS A 44 -0.65 -6.99 16.00
C HIS A 44 -2.11 -7.39 15.79
N THR A 45 -2.94 -6.42 15.40
CA THR A 45 -4.39 -6.60 15.24
C THR A 45 -4.76 -7.53 14.09
N LEU A 46 -4.06 -7.43 12.96
CA LEU A 46 -4.36 -8.18 11.73
C LEU A 46 -3.45 -9.42 11.54
N GLY A 47 -2.41 -9.54 12.34
CA GLY A 47 -1.52 -10.72 12.37
C GLY A 47 -0.93 -11.06 11.01
N SER A 48 -1.12 -12.32 10.56
CA SER A 48 -0.60 -12.80 9.27
C SER A 48 -1.41 -12.36 8.05
N HIS A 49 -2.55 -11.67 8.25
CA HIS A 49 -3.35 -11.18 7.13
C HIS A 49 -2.55 -10.18 6.28
N PRO A 50 -2.71 -10.17 4.94
CA PRO A 50 -1.98 -9.22 4.08
C PRO A 50 -2.09 -7.75 4.47
N LEU A 51 -3.23 -7.30 5.01
CA LEU A 51 -3.44 -5.93 5.49
C LEU A 51 -2.66 -5.60 6.77
N GLY A 52 -2.18 -6.60 7.51
CA GLY A 52 -1.33 -6.40 8.69
C GLY A 52 0.16 -6.31 8.38
N ARG A 53 0.54 -6.43 7.10
CA ARG A 53 1.94 -6.32 6.71
C ARG A 53 2.37 -4.85 6.68
N PRO A 54 3.60 -4.52 7.14
CA PRO A 54 4.15 -3.19 6.99
C PRO A 54 4.11 -2.74 5.53
N ILE A 55 3.74 -1.48 5.28
CA ILE A 55 3.62 -0.92 3.92
C ILE A 55 4.97 -0.93 3.20
N LEU A 56 6.03 -0.52 3.89
CA LEU A 56 7.40 -0.53 3.37
C LEU A 56 8.02 -1.95 3.33
N GLY A 57 7.34 -2.93 3.91
CA GLY A 57 7.87 -4.28 4.04
C GLY A 57 8.85 -4.44 5.21
N GLN A 58 9.67 -5.47 5.14
CA GLN A 58 10.67 -5.79 6.16
C GLN A 58 12.07 -5.67 5.58
N ALA A 59 13.00 -5.04 6.29
CA ALA A 59 14.37 -4.80 5.83
C ALA A 59 15.07 -6.04 5.23
N PRO A 60 15.01 -7.26 5.85
CA PRO A 60 15.63 -8.43 5.24
C PRO A 60 15.00 -8.83 3.90
N ARG A 61 13.70 -8.61 3.73
CA ARG A 61 13.02 -8.89 2.44
C ARG A 61 13.40 -7.88 1.37
N ILE A 62 13.46 -6.59 1.72
CA ILE A 62 13.91 -5.53 0.81
C ILE A 62 15.35 -5.80 0.37
N GLN A 63 16.23 -6.17 1.29
CA GLN A 63 17.62 -6.52 0.97
C GLN A 63 17.74 -7.71 0.00
N ALA A 64 16.87 -8.71 0.13
CA ALA A 64 16.86 -9.89 -0.70
C ALA A 64 16.26 -9.69 -2.09
N LEU A 65 15.45 -8.62 -2.30
CA LEU A 65 14.83 -8.35 -3.59
C LEU A 65 15.86 -8.08 -4.68
N GLY A 66 15.64 -8.68 -5.83
CA GLY A 66 16.41 -8.44 -7.04
C GLY A 66 15.57 -7.98 -8.21
N ARG A 67 16.24 -7.61 -9.31
CA ARG A 67 15.59 -7.21 -10.56
C ARG A 67 14.54 -8.22 -11.03
N ASN A 68 14.85 -9.51 -10.94
CA ASN A 68 13.97 -10.56 -11.46
C ASN A 68 12.65 -10.66 -10.67
N ASP A 69 12.67 -10.36 -9.35
CA ASP A 69 11.48 -10.34 -8.53
C ASP A 69 10.54 -9.22 -8.99
N LEU A 70 11.09 -8.02 -9.27
CA LEU A 70 10.31 -6.88 -9.77
C LEU A 70 9.72 -7.16 -11.16
N VAL A 71 10.51 -7.70 -12.08
CA VAL A 71 10.06 -8.06 -13.43
C VAL A 71 8.94 -9.10 -13.35
N SER A 72 9.11 -10.14 -12.52
CA SER A 72 8.11 -11.18 -12.30
C SER A 72 6.82 -10.62 -11.69
N TYR A 73 6.96 -9.72 -10.71
CA TYR A 73 5.82 -9.06 -10.07
C TYR A 73 5.02 -8.22 -11.08
N VAL A 74 5.70 -7.37 -11.85
CA VAL A 74 5.06 -6.55 -12.88
C VAL A 74 4.39 -7.44 -13.93
N GLY A 75 5.07 -8.46 -14.44
CA GLY A 75 4.53 -9.38 -15.43
C GLY A 75 3.29 -10.16 -14.95
N SER A 76 3.14 -10.36 -13.63
CA SER A 76 2.01 -11.09 -13.05
C SER A 76 0.87 -10.21 -12.55
N HIS A 77 1.11 -8.93 -12.28
CA HIS A 77 0.14 -8.05 -11.62
C HIS A 77 -0.30 -6.84 -12.46
N TYR A 78 0.57 -6.38 -13.37
CA TYR A 78 0.29 -5.20 -14.21
C TYR A 78 -0.40 -5.65 -15.50
N ASP A 79 -1.71 -5.58 -15.47
CA ASP A 79 -2.57 -6.02 -16.56
C ASP A 79 -3.40 -4.83 -17.08
N PRO A 80 -3.38 -4.53 -18.37
CA PRO A 80 -4.23 -3.50 -18.97
C PRO A 80 -5.71 -3.67 -18.64
N GLU A 81 -6.23 -4.90 -18.61
CA GLU A 81 -7.63 -5.18 -18.28
C GLU A 81 -8.00 -4.86 -16.83
N ARG A 82 -6.99 -4.68 -15.96
CA ARG A 82 -7.14 -4.32 -14.55
C ARG A 82 -6.65 -2.92 -14.23
N THR A 83 -6.28 -2.17 -15.26
CA THR A 83 -5.75 -0.83 -15.13
C THR A 83 -6.84 0.19 -15.42
N VAL A 84 -6.99 1.15 -14.54
CA VAL A 84 -7.87 2.30 -14.74
C VAL A 84 -7.01 3.53 -15.02
N VAL A 85 -7.24 4.16 -16.16
CA VAL A 85 -6.59 5.42 -16.51
C VAL A 85 -7.55 6.57 -16.22
N ALA A 86 -7.23 7.41 -15.28
CA ALA A 86 -7.97 8.62 -14.96
C ALA A 86 -7.20 9.84 -15.49
N VAL A 87 -7.88 10.72 -16.20
CA VAL A 87 -7.27 11.93 -16.80
C VAL A 87 -8.08 13.15 -16.41
N ALA A 88 -7.41 14.16 -15.91
CA ALA A 88 -7.99 15.48 -15.63
C ALA A 88 -7.12 16.56 -16.28
N GLY A 89 -7.75 17.58 -16.89
CA GLY A 89 -7.04 18.68 -17.54
C GLY A 89 -7.75 19.19 -18.78
N ASN A 90 -7.03 19.94 -19.62
CA ASN A 90 -7.55 20.49 -20.87
C ASN A 90 -7.26 19.51 -22.01
N PHE A 91 -8.25 18.71 -22.41
CA PHE A 91 -8.16 17.79 -23.53
C PHE A 91 -9.53 17.59 -24.21
N THR A 92 -9.53 17.09 -25.43
CA THR A 92 -10.75 16.60 -26.10
C THR A 92 -10.83 15.09 -25.96
N TRP A 93 -12.04 14.56 -25.73
CA TRP A 93 -12.28 13.12 -25.58
C TRP A 93 -11.72 12.32 -26.76
N ARG A 94 -12.01 12.76 -27.99
CA ARG A 94 -11.51 12.13 -29.21
C ARG A 94 -9.98 12.00 -29.25
N ARG A 95 -9.26 13.05 -28.81
CA ARG A 95 -7.80 13.01 -28.74
C ARG A 95 -7.29 12.06 -27.68
N LEU A 96 -7.94 12.04 -26.52
CA LEU A 96 -7.59 11.10 -25.44
C LEU A 96 -7.78 9.65 -25.88
N GLU A 97 -8.93 9.30 -26.49
CA GLU A 97 -9.18 7.94 -27.01
C GLU A 97 -8.10 7.51 -28.02
N GLN A 98 -7.73 8.38 -28.96
CA GLN A 98 -6.67 8.08 -29.92
C GLN A 98 -5.32 7.81 -29.25
N LEU A 99 -4.98 8.56 -28.21
CA LEU A 99 -3.74 8.37 -27.46
C LEU A 99 -3.78 7.09 -26.63
N LEU A 100 -4.88 6.80 -25.97
CA LEU A 100 -5.06 5.57 -25.22
C LEU A 100 -5.00 4.35 -26.13
N ALA A 101 -5.73 4.36 -27.24
CA ALA A 101 -5.68 3.29 -28.24
C ALA A 101 -4.28 3.08 -28.82
N ARG A 102 -3.52 4.17 -29.03
CA ARG A 102 -2.16 4.10 -29.57
C ARG A 102 -1.14 3.58 -28.57
N TYR A 103 -1.24 3.97 -27.30
CA TYR A 103 -0.18 3.74 -26.32
C TYR A 103 -0.51 2.70 -25.25
N PHE A 104 -1.78 2.30 -25.12
CA PHE A 104 -2.25 1.30 -24.16
C PHE A 104 -2.96 0.11 -24.81
N SER A 105 -2.69 -0.13 -26.10
CA SER A 105 -3.28 -1.24 -26.87
C SER A 105 -2.57 -2.58 -26.66
N ASP A 106 -1.36 -2.59 -26.09
CA ASP A 106 -0.62 -3.83 -25.87
C ASP A 106 -1.29 -4.66 -24.76
N SER A 107 -2.06 -5.66 -25.19
CA SER A 107 -2.64 -6.63 -24.27
C SER A 107 -1.58 -7.66 -23.86
N HIS A 108 -1.06 -7.57 -22.66
CA HIS A 108 -0.33 -8.68 -22.04
C HIS A 108 -1.35 -9.76 -21.67
N LYS A 109 -1.29 -10.88 -22.37
CA LYS A 109 -2.15 -12.03 -22.08
C LYS A 109 -1.68 -12.73 -20.81
N GLY A 110 -2.59 -12.91 -19.88
CA GLY A 110 -2.44 -13.92 -18.85
C GLY A 110 -2.05 -13.42 -17.48
N VAL A 111 -2.91 -12.65 -16.85
CA VAL A 111 -2.79 -12.40 -15.43
C VAL A 111 -3.47 -13.50 -14.64
N ALA A 112 -2.78 -13.98 -13.62
CA ALA A 112 -3.31 -14.94 -12.66
C ALA A 112 -4.67 -14.48 -12.09
N ALA A 113 -5.56 -15.43 -11.82
CA ALA A 113 -6.85 -15.16 -11.20
C ALA A 113 -6.68 -14.27 -9.96
N ARG A 114 -7.65 -13.37 -9.74
CA ARG A 114 -7.65 -12.54 -8.53
C ARG A 114 -7.60 -13.43 -7.30
N PRO A 115 -6.65 -13.24 -6.38
CA PRO A 115 -6.67 -13.97 -5.14
C PRO A 115 -7.97 -13.68 -4.39
N SER A 116 -8.58 -14.71 -3.82
CA SER A 116 -9.75 -14.55 -2.97
C SER A 116 -9.41 -13.64 -1.80
N ARG A 117 -10.12 -12.53 -1.68
CA ARG A 117 -9.96 -11.61 -0.55
C ARG A 117 -10.86 -12.10 0.59
N ARG A 118 -10.23 -12.60 1.65
CA ARG A 118 -10.95 -12.91 2.89
C ARG A 118 -10.90 -11.67 3.80
N PRO A 119 -12.00 -11.36 4.52
CA PRO A 119 -11.94 -10.32 5.55
C PRO A 119 -10.88 -10.69 6.60
N PRO A 120 -10.16 -9.70 7.16
CA PRO A 120 -9.25 -9.97 8.27
C PRO A 120 -10.03 -10.36 9.52
N GLU A 121 -9.46 -11.28 10.28
CA GLU A 121 -9.89 -11.53 11.66
C GLU A 121 -9.13 -10.59 12.58
N VAL A 122 -9.87 -9.76 13.30
CA VAL A 122 -9.29 -8.80 14.24
C VAL A 122 -8.92 -9.52 15.52
N LYS A 123 -7.64 -9.46 15.88
CA LYS A 123 -7.13 -10.01 17.14
C LYS A 123 -7.11 -8.94 18.21
N GLY A 124 -7.75 -9.22 19.33
CA GLY A 124 -7.60 -8.39 20.53
C GLY A 124 -6.28 -8.68 21.25
N GLY A 125 -5.90 -7.80 22.14
CA GLY A 125 -4.71 -7.97 22.98
C GLY A 125 -4.01 -6.64 23.28
N VAL A 126 -2.91 -6.75 24.02
CA VAL A 126 -2.04 -5.61 24.36
C VAL A 126 -0.64 -5.94 23.86
N LEU A 127 -0.09 -5.02 23.06
CA LEU A 127 1.31 -5.07 22.63
C LEU A 127 2.05 -3.90 23.28
N VAL A 128 3.15 -4.18 23.95
CA VAL A 128 4.01 -3.16 24.55
C VAL A 128 5.39 -3.22 23.91
N LYS A 129 5.80 -2.12 23.29
CA LYS A 129 7.14 -1.91 22.77
C LYS A 129 7.85 -0.90 23.67
N ARG A 130 8.93 -1.33 24.33
CA ARG A 130 9.75 -0.42 25.16
C ARG A 130 10.80 0.24 24.28
N LYS A 131 10.86 1.58 24.36
CA LYS A 131 11.85 2.43 23.69
C LYS A 131 12.15 3.60 24.65
N ALA A 132 13.37 4.10 24.67
CA ALA A 132 13.74 5.28 25.44
C ALA A 132 13.19 6.53 24.74
N LEU A 133 12.04 7.03 25.19
CA LEU A 133 11.33 8.17 24.64
C LEU A 133 10.91 9.12 25.76
N GLU A 134 10.69 10.39 25.44
CA GLU A 134 10.19 11.39 26.39
C GLU A 134 8.68 11.23 26.66
N GLN A 135 7.94 10.62 25.72
CA GLN A 135 6.49 10.47 25.79
C GLN A 135 6.07 9.01 25.58
N VAL A 136 4.88 8.67 26.06
CA VAL A 136 4.23 7.39 25.80
C VAL A 136 3.26 7.59 24.64
N HIS A 137 3.42 6.77 23.60
CA HIS A 137 2.51 6.73 22.46
C HIS A 137 1.57 5.52 22.60
N LEU A 138 0.27 5.76 22.54
CA LEU A 138 -0.78 4.74 22.68
C LEU A 138 -1.68 4.73 21.45
N CYS A 139 -1.88 3.56 20.89
CA CYS A 139 -2.89 3.31 19.87
C CYS A 139 -3.94 2.33 20.41
N LEU A 140 -5.19 2.74 20.41
CA LEU A 140 -6.34 1.92 20.80
C LEU A 140 -7.18 1.59 19.56
N GLY A 141 -7.30 0.31 19.23
CA GLY A 141 -8.09 -0.14 18.11
C GLY A 141 -9.30 -0.97 18.54
N LEU A 142 -10.39 -0.76 17.84
CA LEU A 142 -11.63 -1.52 17.95
C LEU A 142 -11.99 -2.08 16.57
N GLN A 143 -12.84 -3.11 16.56
CA GLN A 143 -13.37 -3.62 15.30
C GLN A 143 -14.24 -2.55 14.64
N GLY A 144 -13.82 -2.11 13.47
CA GLY A 144 -14.52 -1.12 12.67
C GLY A 144 -15.53 -1.73 11.71
N LEU A 145 -16.22 -0.86 10.99
CA LEU A 145 -17.14 -1.22 9.92
C LEU A 145 -16.41 -1.22 8.56
N SER A 146 -16.84 -2.09 7.66
CA SER A 146 -16.33 -2.05 6.29
C SER A 146 -16.71 -0.74 5.58
N ALA A 147 -15.90 -0.31 4.61
CA ALA A 147 -16.18 0.91 3.83
C ALA A 147 -17.54 0.89 3.10
N GLY A 148 -18.07 -0.31 2.78
CA GLY A 148 -19.39 -0.49 2.18
C GLY A 148 -20.54 -0.65 3.17
N HIS A 149 -20.28 -0.59 4.49
CA HIS A 149 -21.33 -0.79 5.49
C HIS A 149 -22.35 0.35 5.49
N LYS A 150 -23.65 0.03 5.69
CA LYS A 150 -24.73 1.03 5.71
C LYS A 150 -24.52 2.12 6.77
N ASP A 151 -23.99 1.76 7.92
CA ASP A 151 -23.78 2.66 9.07
C ASP A 151 -22.40 3.33 9.08
N ARG A 152 -21.64 3.29 7.96
CA ARG A 152 -20.30 3.90 7.88
C ARG A 152 -20.29 5.39 8.23
N TYR A 153 -21.33 6.13 7.83
CA TYR A 153 -21.41 7.57 8.12
C TYR A 153 -21.64 7.85 9.60
N ALA A 154 -22.43 7.02 10.28
CA ALA A 154 -22.59 7.12 11.74
C ALA A 154 -21.27 6.82 12.46
N ALA A 155 -20.50 5.82 11.99
CA ALA A 155 -19.16 5.54 12.51
C ALA A 155 -18.20 6.71 12.29
N HIS A 156 -18.23 7.37 11.12
CA HIS A 156 -17.43 8.58 10.88
C HIS A 156 -17.81 9.73 11.81
N ALA A 157 -19.13 9.97 12.03
CA ALA A 157 -19.58 10.99 12.96
C ALA A 157 -19.12 10.69 14.40
N LEU A 158 -19.22 9.42 14.83
CA LEU A 158 -18.71 8.98 16.13
C LEU A 158 -17.20 9.22 16.26
N ASN A 159 -16.44 8.86 15.24
CA ASN A 159 -15.00 9.11 15.22
C ASN A 159 -14.65 10.59 15.36
N GLY A 160 -15.42 11.47 14.67
CA GLY A 160 -15.27 12.93 14.84
C GLY A 160 -15.51 13.40 16.27
N VAL A 161 -16.53 12.87 16.95
CA VAL A 161 -16.84 13.19 18.36
C VAL A 161 -15.74 12.69 19.30
N LEU A 162 -15.12 11.54 18.99
CA LEU A 162 -14.06 10.95 19.82
C LEU A 162 -12.68 11.58 19.62
N GLY A 163 -12.55 12.59 18.76
CA GLY A 163 -11.28 13.29 18.51
C GLY A 163 -10.64 13.01 17.16
N GLY A 164 -11.36 12.38 16.23
CA GLY A 164 -10.89 12.13 14.87
C GLY A 164 -10.90 13.37 13.95
N SER A 165 -11.33 14.53 14.47
CA SER A 165 -11.21 15.81 13.78
C SER A 165 -10.09 16.63 14.43
N VAL A 166 -9.22 17.20 13.61
CA VAL A 166 -8.26 18.23 14.08
C VAL A 166 -9.08 19.47 14.44
N SER A 167 -9.15 19.78 15.71
CA SER A 167 -9.74 21.03 16.23
C SER A 167 -8.74 22.15 16.14
#